data_e8a77da9349c8463d2905b986721f378
#
_entry.id   e8a77da9349c8463d2905b986721f378
#
_cell.length_a   1.000
_cell.length_b   1.000
_cell.length_c   1.000
_cell.angle_alpha   90.00
_cell.angle_beta   90.00
_cell.angle_gamma   90.00
#
_symmetry.space_group_name_H-M   'P 1'
#
loop_
_entity.id
_entity.type
_entity.pdbx_description
1 polymer ?
#
loop_
_entity_poly.entity_id
_entity_poly.type
_entity_poly.pdbx_seq_one_letter_code
_entity_poly.pdbx_strand_id
1 'polypeptide(L)'
;MRYAILLSYDGSPFCGWQVQQGAETVQECLERALSTLTGAPVSVTGAGRTDSGVNAVGYVAHFDVPDAGETDAGGAGMRGAPDPAVLSYKLNAILPPSVVVHALWPVGADFHARFDASQRKYTYFLHRLKDPFVEKYSLRRDWDLDFEAMNRAAALLLGRHDFACFEKTGTDVKTTVCTVTEAFWAPYTPTHVALMGFAPAAPAPGADPISWRYMYFKISADRFLRNMVRAIVGTLLEVGRGKRSVEDFASLILPAGEAGADTAGTAGKRESLRSLAGDSVPGHALFLSGVEY
;
A
#
# COMPACT_ATOMS: atom_id res chain seq x y z
N MET A 1 -20.41 -12.37 -15.76
CA MET A 1 -19.21 -11.85 -16.49
C MET A 1 -18.26 -11.19 -15.52
N ARG A 2 -16.90 -11.44 -15.59
CA ARG A 2 -15.88 -10.85 -14.68
C ARG A 2 -15.28 -9.57 -15.25
N TYR A 3 -15.10 -8.58 -14.38
CA TYR A 3 -14.43 -7.32 -14.68
C TYR A 3 -13.26 -7.07 -13.73
N ALA A 4 -12.16 -6.56 -14.27
CA ALA A 4 -11.12 -5.90 -13.50
C ALA A 4 -11.43 -4.40 -13.43
N ILE A 5 -11.03 -3.79 -12.30
CA ILE A 5 -11.23 -2.37 -12.00
C ILE A 5 -9.92 -1.77 -11.48
N LEU A 6 -9.49 -0.65 -12.08
CA LEU A 6 -8.38 0.17 -11.62
C LEU A 6 -8.92 1.38 -10.89
N LEU A 7 -8.48 1.58 -9.65
CA LEU A 7 -8.95 2.68 -8.81
C LEU A 7 -7.82 3.33 -7.99
N SER A 8 -8.08 4.55 -7.56
CA SER A 8 -7.30 5.26 -6.55
C SER A 8 -8.19 5.60 -5.36
N TYR A 9 -7.59 5.66 -4.16
CA TYR A 9 -8.30 6.14 -2.98
C TYR A 9 -7.39 6.84 -1.98
N ASP A 10 -7.94 7.86 -1.35
CA ASP A 10 -7.44 8.43 -0.09
C ASP A 10 -7.90 7.53 1.06
N GLY A 11 -6.96 6.91 1.75
CA GLY A 11 -7.24 5.99 2.84
C GLY A 11 -7.68 6.66 4.14
N SER A 12 -7.56 7.98 4.25
CA SER A 12 -7.78 8.70 5.52
C SER A 12 -9.18 8.53 6.13
N PRO A 13 -10.29 8.47 5.36
CA PRO A 13 -11.61 8.21 5.93
C PRO A 13 -11.92 6.73 6.16
N PHE A 14 -11.01 5.81 5.79
CA PHE A 14 -11.28 4.37 5.79
C PHE A 14 -10.44 3.59 6.80
N CYS A 15 -11.03 2.55 7.36
CA CYS A 15 -10.34 1.56 8.18
C CYS A 15 -9.60 0.49 7.33
N GLY A 16 -8.97 0.92 6.23
CA GLY A 16 -8.27 0.10 5.26
C GLY A 16 -9.17 -0.44 4.15
N TRP A 17 -8.63 -1.40 3.39
CA TRP A 17 -9.35 -1.99 2.25
C TRP A 17 -10.47 -2.94 2.68
N GLN A 18 -10.14 -3.95 3.49
CA GLN A 18 -10.97 -5.12 3.77
C GLN A 18 -12.19 -4.78 4.62
N VAL A 19 -13.37 -5.27 4.23
CA VAL A 19 -14.62 -5.19 5.02
C VAL A 19 -14.39 -5.66 6.45
N GLN A 20 -14.84 -4.85 7.42
CA GLN A 20 -14.75 -5.07 8.86
C GLN A 20 -16.06 -4.65 9.51
N GLN A 21 -16.48 -5.36 10.55
CA GLN A 21 -17.68 -5.03 11.28
C GLN A 21 -17.56 -3.66 11.99
N GLY A 22 -18.51 -2.76 11.74
CA GLY A 22 -18.59 -1.46 12.42
C GLY A 22 -17.57 -0.41 11.96
N ALA A 23 -16.90 -0.63 10.82
CA ALA A 23 -15.91 0.30 10.29
C ALA A 23 -16.10 0.51 8.77
N GLU A 24 -16.03 1.76 8.31
CA GLU A 24 -16.10 2.07 6.88
C GLU A 24 -14.81 1.68 6.18
N THR A 25 -14.92 0.92 5.09
CA THR A 25 -13.80 0.40 4.32
C THR A 25 -13.95 0.69 2.84
N VAL A 26 -12.83 0.71 2.10
CA VAL A 26 -12.87 0.98 0.65
C VAL A 26 -13.64 -0.12 -0.09
N GLN A 27 -13.45 -1.38 0.29
CA GLN A 27 -14.14 -2.52 -0.30
C GLN A 27 -15.66 -2.41 -0.13
N GLU A 28 -16.13 -2.14 1.09
CA GLU A 28 -17.57 -2.00 1.37
C GLU A 28 -18.19 -0.82 0.60
N CYS A 29 -17.48 0.32 0.54
CA CYS A 29 -17.90 1.48 -0.22
C CYS A 29 -18.08 1.14 -1.72
N LEU A 30 -17.12 0.41 -2.31
CA LEU A 30 -17.18 -0.01 -3.70
C LEU A 30 -18.25 -1.06 -3.96
N GLU A 31 -18.41 -2.07 -3.09
CA GLU A 31 -19.44 -3.11 -3.17
C GLU A 31 -20.84 -2.51 -3.10
N ARG A 32 -21.06 -1.54 -2.21
CA ARG A 32 -22.33 -0.80 -2.10
C ARG A 32 -22.65 -0.02 -3.39
N ALA A 33 -21.66 0.68 -3.96
CA ALA A 33 -21.84 1.43 -5.19
C ALA A 33 -22.14 0.50 -6.39
N LEU A 34 -21.39 -0.59 -6.54
CA LEU A 34 -21.61 -1.60 -7.58
C LEU A 34 -22.99 -2.25 -7.44
N SER A 35 -23.36 -2.68 -6.24
CA SER A 35 -24.65 -3.32 -5.97
C SER A 35 -25.81 -2.38 -6.27
N THR A 36 -25.67 -1.07 -5.99
CA THR A 36 -26.68 -0.06 -6.32
C THR A 36 -26.87 0.07 -7.84
N LEU A 37 -25.78 0.06 -8.61
CA LEU A 37 -25.85 0.24 -10.06
C LEU A 37 -26.27 -1.03 -10.82
N THR A 38 -25.88 -2.19 -10.33
CA THR A 38 -26.23 -3.47 -10.97
C THR A 38 -27.61 -3.99 -10.54
N GLY A 39 -28.14 -3.52 -9.41
CA GLY A 39 -29.41 -4.00 -8.83
C GLY A 39 -29.29 -5.36 -8.14
N ALA A 40 -28.08 -5.88 -7.94
CA ALA A 40 -27.79 -7.16 -7.28
C ALA A 40 -26.56 -7.04 -6.38
N PRO A 41 -26.43 -7.84 -5.31
CA PRO A 41 -25.24 -7.87 -4.48
C PRO A 41 -23.98 -8.19 -5.29
N VAL A 42 -22.95 -7.36 -5.19
CA VAL A 42 -21.66 -7.56 -5.86
C VAL A 42 -20.57 -7.63 -4.80
N SER A 43 -19.78 -8.70 -4.85
CA SER A 43 -18.57 -8.83 -4.01
C SER A 43 -17.33 -8.45 -4.80
N VAL A 44 -16.40 -7.73 -4.16
CA VAL A 44 -15.17 -7.26 -4.79
C VAL A 44 -13.96 -7.93 -4.15
N THR A 45 -13.06 -8.46 -4.97
CA THR A 45 -11.78 -9.02 -4.53
C THR A 45 -10.63 -8.12 -4.97
N GLY A 46 -9.91 -7.56 -4.01
CA GLY A 46 -8.77 -6.68 -4.26
C GLY A 46 -7.43 -7.39 -4.40
N ALA A 47 -6.44 -6.72 -5.02
CA ALA A 47 -5.08 -7.21 -5.20
C ALA A 47 -4.31 -7.46 -3.88
N GLY A 48 -4.76 -6.88 -2.78
CA GLY A 48 -4.18 -7.05 -1.46
C GLY A 48 -4.88 -6.20 -0.41
N ARG A 49 -4.59 -6.45 0.86
CA ARG A 49 -5.12 -5.62 1.95
C ARG A 49 -4.22 -4.42 2.17
N THR A 50 -4.82 -3.25 2.37
CA THR A 50 -4.14 -2.07 2.92
C THR A 50 -4.62 -1.82 4.33
N ASP A 51 -3.72 -1.34 5.20
CA ASP A 51 -4.05 -0.97 6.58
C ASP A 51 -4.88 0.33 6.62
N SER A 52 -5.47 0.64 7.79
CA SER A 52 -6.16 1.91 8.04
C SER A 52 -5.28 3.12 7.68
N GLY A 53 -5.86 4.08 6.96
CA GLY A 53 -5.21 5.30 6.53
C GLY A 53 -4.21 5.15 5.38
N VAL A 54 -3.97 3.95 4.86
CA VAL A 54 -3.07 3.71 3.72
C VAL A 54 -3.78 4.05 2.42
N ASN A 55 -3.12 4.82 1.58
CA ASN A 55 -3.62 5.28 0.28
C ASN A 55 -3.30 4.30 -0.85
N ALA A 56 -3.96 4.48 -1.99
CA ALA A 56 -3.57 3.81 -3.23
C ALA A 56 -3.78 4.72 -4.45
N VAL A 57 -2.89 4.62 -5.43
CA VAL A 57 -3.02 5.34 -6.72
C VAL A 57 -3.11 4.39 -7.92
N GLY A 58 -2.81 3.11 -7.73
CA GLY A 58 -2.87 2.09 -8.78
C GLY A 58 -3.39 0.76 -8.22
N TYR A 59 -4.54 0.78 -7.57
CA TYR A 59 -5.14 -0.40 -6.97
C TYR A 59 -5.99 -1.16 -7.98
N VAL A 60 -5.80 -2.47 -8.06
CA VAL A 60 -6.61 -3.32 -8.93
C VAL A 60 -7.49 -4.25 -8.08
N ALA A 61 -8.74 -4.40 -8.48
CA ALA A 61 -9.67 -5.38 -7.95
C ALA A 61 -10.42 -6.07 -9.08
N HIS A 62 -11.15 -7.15 -8.77
CA HIS A 62 -12.09 -7.75 -9.70
C HIS A 62 -13.43 -8.01 -9.02
N PHE A 63 -14.47 -8.11 -9.82
CA PHE A 63 -15.82 -8.46 -9.40
C PHE A 63 -16.59 -9.16 -10.52
N ASP A 64 -17.62 -9.88 -10.16
CA ASP A 64 -18.50 -10.55 -11.08
C ASP A 64 -19.85 -9.82 -11.17
N VAL A 65 -20.36 -9.63 -12.38
CA VAL A 65 -21.73 -9.15 -12.62
C VAL A 65 -22.55 -10.33 -13.12
N PRO A 66 -23.74 -10.60 -12.53
CA PRO A 66 -24.63 -11.65 -13.01
C PRO A 66 -24.99 -11.45 -14.49
N ASP A 67 -25.11 -12.53 -15.23
CA ASP A 67 -25.58 -12.47 -16.61
C ASP A 67 -27.07 -12.09 -16.67
N ALA A 68 -27.49 -11.46 -17.77
CA ALA A 68 -28.81 -10.83 -17.92
C ALA A 68 -30.04 -11.77 -17.78
N GLY A 69 -29.83 -13.05 -17.52
CA GLY A 69 -30.86 -14.07 -17.34
C GLY A 69 -31.16 -14.51 -15.92
N GLU A 70 -30.36 -14.08 -14.93
CA GLU A 70 -30.44 -14.61 -13.56
C GLU A 70 -31.15 -13.69 -12.54
N THR A 71 -31.62 -12.51 -12.94
CA THR A 71 -32.33 -11.60 -12.03
C THR A 71 -33.82 -11.63 -12.27
N ASP A 72 -34.53 -12.43 -11.49
CA ASP A 72 -36.01 -12.49 -11.42
C ASP A 72 -36.68 -11.31 -10.69
N ALA A 73 -35.92 -10.30 -10.32
CA ALA A 73 -36.46 -9.15 -9.59
C ALA A 73 -36.63 -7.96 -10.54
N GLY A 74 -37.88 -7.50 -10.73
CA GLY A 74 -38.29 -6.35 -11.52
C GLY A 74 -37.69 -4.99 -11.09
N GLY A 75 -36.40 -4.96 -10.76
CA GLY A 75 -35.63 -3.79 -10.41
C GLY A 75 -35.06 -3.04 -11.62
N ALA A 76 -34.89 -1.72 -11.48
CA ALA A 76 -34.31 -0.83 -12.50
C ALA A 76 -32.78 -1.03 -12.68
N GLY A 77 -32.25 -2.23 -12.41
CA GLY A 77 -30.84 -2.57 -12.59
C GLY A 77 -30.42 -2.64 -14.06
N MET A 78 -29.12 -2.52 -14.30
CA MET A 78 -28.54 -2.62 -15.65
C MET A 78 -28.79 -4.04 -16.20
N ARG A 79 -29.50 -4.13 -17.34
CA ARG A 79 -29.76 -5.40 -18.04
C ARG A 79 -28.60 -5.69 -18.99
N GLY A 80 -27.95 -6.84 -18.81
CA GLY A 80 -26.83 -7.30 -19.64
C GLY A 80 -25.45 -6.87 -19.11
N ALA A 81 -24.40 -7.27 -19.84
CA ALA A 81 -23.02 -6.87 -19.52
C ALA A 81 -22.91 -5.34 -19.63
N PRO A 82 -22.55 -4.63 -18.54
CA PRO A 82 -22.45 -3.18 -18.59
C PRO A 82 -21.30 -2.74 -19.49
N ASP A 83 -21.51 -1.66 -20.24
CA ASP A 83 -20.42 -0.97 -20.92
C ASP A 83 -19.44 -0.45 -19.85
N PRO A 84 -18.14 -0.83 -19.89
CA PRO A 84 -17.16 -0.44 -18.90
C PRO A 84 -17.02 1.08 -18.70
N ALA A 85 -17.12 1.86 -19.79
CA ALA A 85 -17.00 3.32 -19.72
C ALA A 85 -18.23 3.93 -19.02
N VAL A 86 -19.43 3.45 -19.33
CA VAL A 86 -20.67 3.90 -18.70
C VAL A 86 -20.69 3.52 -17.23
N LEU A 87 -20.27 2.31 -16.88
CA LEU A 87 -20.21 1.85 -15.49
C LEU A 87 -19.18 2.66 -14.70
N SER A 88 -17.99 2.91 -15.26
CA SER A 88 -16.95 3.75 -14.63
C SER A 88 -17.47 5.17 -14.35
N TYR A 89 -18.15 5.79 -15.32
CA TYR A 89 -18.76 7.11 -15.15
C TYR A 89 -19.81 7.11 -14.02
N LYS A 90 -20.72 6.15 -14.01
CA LYS A 90 -21.76 6.04 -12.97
C LYS A 90 -21.18 5.77 -11.59
N LEU A 91 -20.16 4.92 -11.49
CA LEU A 91 -19.45 4.67 -10.22
C LEU A 91 -18.85 5.96 -9.68
N ASN A 92 -18.12 6.72 -10.49
CA ASN A 92 -17.52 7.99 -10.08
C ASN A 92 -18.57 9.05 -9.70
N ALA A 93 -19.81 8.96 -10.22
CA ALA A 93 -20.89 9.87 -9.85
C ALA A 93 -21.47 9.61 -8.44
N ILE A 94 -21.39 8.35 -7.94
CA ILE A 94 -21.96 7.97 -6.64
C ILE A 94 -20.93 7.66 -5.55
N LEU A 95 -19.68 7.37 -5.93
CA LEU A 95 -18.57 7.17 -4.98
C LEU A 95 -18.20 8.49 -4.30
N PRO A 96 -17.73 8.46 -3.05
CA PRO A 96 -17.22 9.65 -2.39
C PRO A 96 -15.94 10.16 -3.10
N PRO A 97 -15.61 11.47 -2.97
CA PRO A 97 -14.41 12.04 -3.59
C PRO A 97 -13.10 11.37 -3.22
N SER A 98 -13.09 10.59 -2.14
CA SER A 98 -11.94 9.82 -1.66
C SER A 98 -11.70 8.52 -2.44
N VAL A 99 -12.58 8.13 -3.37
CA VAL A 99 -12.45 6.91 -4.21
C VAL A 99 -12.74 7.28 -5.65
N VAL A 100 -11.80 6.97 -6.55
CA VAL A 100 -11.93 7.25 -7.98
C VAL A 100 -11.65 5.98 -8.79
N VAL A 101 -12.57 5.65 -9.70
CA VAL A 101 -12.40 4.58 -10.69
C VAL A 101 -11.79 5.16 -11.95
N HIS A 102 -10.65 4.64 -12.39
CA HIS A 102 -9.94 5.10 -13.59
C HIS A 102 -10.32 4.30 -14.82
N ALA A 103 -10.48 2.99 -14.67
CA ALA A 103 -10.79 2.09 -15.76
C ALA A 103 -11.50 0.82 -15.28
N LEU A 104 -12.29 0.26 -16.14
CA LEU A 104 -12.94 -1.05 -16.05
C LEU A 104 -12.70 -1.79 -17.36
N TRP A 105 -12.41 -3.08 -17.29
CA TRP A 105 -12.31 -3.93 -18.48
C TRP A 105 -12.73 -5.35 -18.18
N PRO A 106 -13.34 -6.07 -19.15
CA PRO A 106 -13.66 -7.48 -19.00
C PRO A 106 -12.39 -8.31 -18.94
N VAL A 107 -12.42 -9.37 -18.14
CA VAL A 107 -11.32 -10.34 -17.98
C VAL A 107 -11.85 -11.77 -18.01
N GLY A 108 -10.96 -12.73 -18.19
CA GLY A 108 -11.31 -14.15 -18.10
C GLY A 108 -11.92 -14.52 -16.75
N ALA A 109 -12.78 -15.53 -16.72
CA ALA A 109 -13.45 -15.97 -15.50
C ALA A 109 -12.48 -16.52 -14.43
N ASP A 110 -11.29 -16.92 -14.83
CA ASP A 110 -10.19 -17.41 -14.01
C ASP A 110 -9.32 -16.30 -13.43
N PHE A 111 -9.39 -15.06 -13.97
CA PHE A 111 -8.60 -13.93 -13.47
C PHE A 111 -8.87 -13.67 -11.98
N HIS A 112 -7.80 -13.58 -11.21
CA HIS A 112 -7.89 -13.30 -9.78
C HIS A 112 -6.94 -12.16 -9.37
N ALA A 113 -7.47 -10.97 -9.08
CA ALA A 113 -6.71 -9.75 -8.79
C ALA A 113 -5.61 -9.91 -7.72
N ARG A 114 -5.78 -10.83 -6.76
CA ARG A 114 -4.79 -11.07 -5.71
C ARG A 114 -3.75 -12.12 -6.09
N PHE A 115 -4.16 -13.22 -6.72
CA PHE A 115 -3.28 -14.38 -6.92
C PHE A 115 -2.48 -14.29 -8.22
N ASP A 116 -3.03 -13.64 -9.25
CA ASP A 116 -2.34 -13.45 -10.52
C ASP A 116 -1.38 -12.26 -10.51
N ALA A 117 -1.48 -11.40 -9.50
CA ALA A 117 -0.56 -10.28 -9.38
C ALA A 117 0.86 -10.76 -9.08
N SER A 118 1.77 -10.43 -10.00
CA SER A 118 3.19 -10.77 -9.94
C SER A 118 3.99 -9.84 -9.03
N GLN A 119 3.59 -8.56 -8.95
CA GLN A 119 4.29 -7.55 -8.14
C GLN A 119 3.34 -6.51 -7.54
N ARG A 120 3.68 -6.01 -6.34
CA ARG A 120 3.07 -4.84 -5.71
C ARG A 120 4.16 -3.82 -5.45
N LYS A 121 3.82 -2.54 -5.64
CA LYS A 121 4.72 -1.40 -5.45
C LYS A 121 4.15 -0.47 -4.40
N TYR A 122 4.99 -0.08 -3.45
CA TYR A 122 4.63 0.88 -2.42
C TYR A 122 5.59 2.06 -2.43
N THR A 123 5.04 3.23 -2.14
CA THR A 123 5.81 4.47 -1.97
C THR A 123 5.43 5.09 -0.62
N TYR A 124 6.42 5.44 0.18
CA TYR A 124 6.25 6.13 1.46
C TYR A 124 6.90 7.51 1.39
N PHE A 125 6.14 8.56 1.70
CA PHE A 125 6.64 9.93 1.64
C PHE A 125 7.08 10.44 3.02
N LEU A 126 8.18 11.17 3.03
CA LEU A 126 8.77 11.79 4.21
C LEU A 126 9.17 13.24 3.87
N HIS A 127 8.94 14.17 4.80
CA HIS A 127 9.43 15.53 4.68
C HIS A 127 10.01 16.02 6.01
N ARG A 128 10.98 16.95 5.94
CA ARG A 128 11.70 17.44 7.12
C ARG A 128 11.24 18.81 7.59
N LEU A 129 10.56 19.56 6.74
CA LEU A 129 10.09 20.91 7.02
C LEU A 129 8.59 20.92 7.32
N LYS A 130 8.12 21.94 8.06
CA LYS A 130 6.69 22.20 8.15
C LYS A 130 6.18 22.69 6.79
N ASP A 131 5.31 21.89 6.16
CA ASP A 131 4.72 22.17 4.85
C ASP A 131 3.26 21.75 4.83
N PRO A 132 2.30 22.70 4.87
CA PRO A 132 0.87 22.40 4.95
C PRO A 132 0.32 21.68 3.69
N PHE A 133 1.03 21.74 2.56
CA PHE A 133 0.57 21.16 1.29
C PHE A 133 0.96 19.70 1.10
N VAL A 134 1.86 19.16 1.95
CA VAL A 134 2.25 17.73 1.92
C VAL A 134 1.91 16.99 3.21
N GLU A 135 1.60 17.68 4.30
CA GLU A 135 1.39 17.11 5.65
C GLU A 135 0.38 15.95 5.66
N LYS A 136 -0.68 16.03 4.83
CA LYS A 136 -1.73 15.00 4.77
C LYS A 136 -1.22 13.64 4.25
N TYR A 137 -0.23 13.65 3.37
CA TYR A 137 0.21 12.47 2.62
C TYR A 137 1.70 12.16 2.78
N SER A 138 2.36 12.80 3.74
CA SER A 138 3.79 12.63 3.99
C SER A 138 4.09 12.73 5.47
N LEU A 139 4.97 11.86 5.97
CA LEU A 139 5.38 11.87 7.36
C LEU A 139 6.38 12.99 7.61
N ARG A 140 6.05 13.94 8.51
CA ARG A 140 7.02 14.94 8.94
C ARG A 140 7.97 14.36 9.99
N ARG A 141 9.27 14.50 9.77
CA ARG A 141 10.34 14.25 10.75
C ARG A 141 11.45 15.26 10.54
N ASP A 142 11.68 16.09 11.54
CA ASP A 142 12.74 17.11 11.59
C ASP A 142 14.10 16.56 12.05
N TRP A 143 14.20 15.24 12.18
CA TRP A 143 15.43 14.57 12.56
C TRP A 143 16.50 14.71 11.49
N ASP A 144 17.74 14.76 11.96
CA ASP A 144 18.87 14.55 11.07
C ASP A 144 18.95 13.06 10.72
N LEU A 145 18.88 12.74 9.42
CA LEU A 145 18.79 11.38 8.91
C LEU A 145 19.92 11.13 7.90
N ASP A 146 20.72 10.09 8.18
CA ASP A 146 21.70 9.56 7.24
C ASP A 146 21.00 8.69 6.18
N PHE A 147 20.58 9.31 5.05
CA PHE A 147 19.94 8.60 3.95
C PHE A 147 20.89 7.66 3.21
N GLU A 148 22.21 7.87 3.29
CA GLU A 148 23.17 6.93 2.71
C GLU A 148 23.20 5.62 3.51
N ALA A 149 23.24 5.70 4.84
CA ALA A 149 23.12 4.53 5.71
C ALA A 149 21.76 3.84 5.54
N MET A 150 20.67 4.63 5.44
CA MET A 150 19.33 4.09 5.16
C MET A 150 19.27 3.36 3.81
N ASN A 151 19.93 3.85 2.78
CA ASN A 151 19.99 3.19 1.47
C ASN A 151 20.88 1.93 1.50
N ARG A 152 22.00 1.95 2.23
CA ARG A 152 22.79 0.72 2.45
C ARG A 152 21.96 -0.36 3.15
N ALA A 153 21.19 0.00 4.17
CA ALA A 153 20.29 -0.94 4.85
C ALA A 153 19.13 -1.40 3.93
N ALA A 154 18.53 -0.49 3.16
CA ALA A 154 17.45 -0.83 2.22
C ALA A 154 17.91 -1.81 1.13
N ALA A 155 19.16 -1.69 0.65
CA ALA A 155 19.72 -2.61 -0.35
C ALA A 155 19.78 -4.07 0.16
N LEU A 156 19.88 -4.29 1.46
CA LEU A 156 19.89 -5.63 2.06
C LEU A 156 18.52 -6.33 1.97
N LEU A 157 17.44 -5.59 1.74
CA LEU A 157 16.10 -6.16 1.54
C LEU A 157 15.95 -6.88 0.20
N LEU A 158 16.81 -6.58 -0.78
CA LEU A 158 16.72 -7.12 -2.13
C LEU A 158 16.95 -8.64 -2.14
N GLY A 159 16.12 -9.32 -2.94
CA GLY A 159 16.18 -10.78 -3.05
C GLY A 159 15.07 -11.49 -2.28
N ARG A 160 15.23 -12.81 -2.15
CA ARG A 160 14.26 -13.70 -1.51
C ARG A 160 14.69 -13.97 -0.06
N HIS A 161 13.93 -13.42 0.89
CA HIS A 161 14.24 -13.49 2.31
C HIS A 161 12.99 -13.79 3.14
N ASP A 162 13.20 -14.17 4.41
CA ASP A 162 12.15 -14.29 5.40
C ASP A 162 12.01 -12.96 6.18
N PHE A 163 10.83 -12.36 6.12
CA PHE A 163 10.51 -11.07 6.73
C PHE A 163 9.65 -11.18 8.00
N ALA A 164 9.76 -12.30 8.74
CA ALA A 164 8.99 -12.53 9.96
C ALA A 164 9.13 -11.41 10.99
N CYS A 165 10.30 -10.77 11.11
CA CYS A 165 10.53 -9.64 12.01
C CYS A 165 9.71 -8.38 11.65
N PHE A 166 9.21 -8.28 10.43
CA PHE A 166 8.44 -7.12 9.96
C PHE A 166 6.93 -7.40 9.87
N GLU A 167 6.48 -8.63 10.19
CA GLU A 167 5.08 -9.00 10.15
C GLU A 167 4.34 -8.53 11.42
N LYS A 168 3.14 -7.93 11.25
CA LYS A 168 2.22 -7.73 12.37
C LYS A 168 1.64 -9.08 12.80
N THR A 169 1.79 -9.41 14.08
CA THR A 169 1.29 -10.64 14.70
C THR A 169 -0.23 -10.81 14.57
N GLY A 170 -0.72 -12.04 14.72
CA GLY A 170 -2.14 -12.36 14.61
C GLY A 170 -2.67 -12.48 13.17
N THR A 171 -1.77 -12.70 12.21
CA THR A 171 -2.12 -13.06 10.82
C THR A 171 -1.87 -14.53 10.57
N ASP A 172 -2.86 -15.22 9.99
CA ASP A 172 -2.70 -16.59 9.51
C ASP A 172 -2.08 -16.56 8.11
N VAL A 173 -0.74 -16.62 8.04
CA VAL A 173 0.01 -16.69 6.78
C VAL A 173 0.79 -18.00 6.69
N LYS A 174 0.77 -18.63 5.51
CA LYS A 174 1.47 -19.90 5.25
C LYS A 174 2.99 -19.70 5.21
N THR A 175 3.49 -18.52 4.86
CA THR A 175 4.90 -18.21 4.76
C THR A 175 5.15 -16.72 4.95
N THR A 176 6.27 -16.39 5.58
CA THR A 176 6.80 -15.03 5.77
C THR A 176 7.86 -14.65 4.74
N VAL A 177 8.15 -15.57 3.81
CA VAL A 177 9.11 -15.35 2.72
C VAL A 177 8.48 -14.47 1.64
N CYS A 178 9.22 -13.43 1.24
CA CYS A 178 8.89 -12.52 0.13
C CYS A 178 10.14 -12.31 -0.75
N THR A 179 9.91 -11.92 -2.00
CA THR A 179 10.97 -11.55 -2.93
C THR A 179 10.87 -10.07 -3.22
N VAL A 180 11.80 -9.28 -2.67
CA VAL A 180 11.89 -7.84 -2.90
C VAL A 180 12.76 -7.57 -4.12
N THR A 181 12.25 -6.79 -5.07
CA THR A 181 12.93 -6.47 -6.33
C THR A 181 13.44 -5.03 -6.36
N GLU A 182 12.93 -4.17 -5.50
CA GLU A 182 13.32 -2.76 -5.44
C GLU A 182 13.14 -2.26 -3.99
N ALA A 183 14.14 -1.53 -3.45
CA ALA A 183 14.05 -0.87 -2.15
C ALA A 183 15.07 0.27 -2.06
N PHE A 184 14.62 1.54 -2.03
CA PHE A 184 15.51 2.70 -1.92
C PHE A 184 14.80 3.96 -1.47
N TRP A 185 15.57 4.90 -0.92
CA TRP A 185 15.18 6.28 -0.66
C TRP A 185 15.72 7.19 -1.75
N ALA A 186 14.89 8.12 -2.21
CA ALA A 186 15.29 9.16 -3.16
C ALA A 186 14.60 10.49 -2.85
N PRO A 187 15.20 11.63 -3.23
CA PRO A 187 14.58 12.93 -3.11
C PRO A 187 13.48 13.12 -4.15
N TYR A 188 12.50 13.99 -3.83
CA TYR A 188 11.53 14.47 -4.80
C TYR A 188 11.22 15.95 -4.57
N THR A 189 10.64 16.59 -5.58
CA THR A 189 10.15 17.98 -5.47
C THR A 189 8.62 17.97 -5.48
N PRO A 190 7.95 18.41 -4.39
CA PRO A 190 6.49 18.51 -4.38
C PRO A 190 5.98 19.45 -5.48
N THR A 191 4.80 19.16 -6.02
CA THR A 191 4.22 19.87 -7.17
C THR A 191 4.14 21.38 -6.95
N HIS A 192 3.72 21.84 -5.77
CA HIS A 192 3.62 23.28 -5.46
C HIS A 192 5.00 23.95 -5.45
N VAL A 193 6.06 23.24 -5.01
CA VAL A 193 7.44 23.76 -5.07
C VAL A 193 7.92 23.81 -6.53
N ALA A 194 7.69 22.74 -7.29
CA ALA A 194 8.15 22.63 -8.67
C ALA A 194 7.48 23.64 -9.62
N LEU A 195 6.16 23.86 -9.48
CA LEU A 195 5.39 24.66 -10.42
C LEU A 195 5.29 26.14 -10.03
N MET A 196 5.33 26.47 -8.73
CA MET A 196 5.18 27.87 -8.26
C MET A 196 6.51 28.58 -8.09
N GLY A 197 7.65 27.92 -8.38
CA GLY A 197 8.98 28.50 -8.25
C GLY A 197 9.36 28.85 -6.79
N PHE A 198 8.63 28.32 -5.82
CA PHE A 198 8.91 28.52 -4.42
C PHE A 198 10.16 27.73 -4.03
N ALA A 199 11.31 28.38 -4.11
CA ALA A 199 12.50 27.87 -3.45
C ALA A 199 12.43 28.34 -1.99
N PRO A 200 12.29 27.44 -1.00
CA PRO A 200 12.53 27.81 0.38
C PRO A 200 13.91 28.47 0.46
N ALA A 201 14.03 29.51 1.28
CA ALA A 201 15.28 30.29 1.43
C ALA A 201 16.49 29.35 1.43
N ALA A 202 17.53 29.72 0.69
CA ALA A 202 18.76 28.94 0.62
C ALA A 202 19.19 28.58 2.05
N PRO A 203 19.50 27.32 2.32
CA PRO A 203 19.94 26.93 3.64
C PRO A 203 21.16 27.76 4.04
N ALA A 204 21.31 28.04 5.33
CA ALA A 204 22.53 28.65 5.86
C ALA A 204 23.77 27.89 5.37
N PRO A 205 24.92 28.53 5.19
CA PRO A 205 26.13 27.84 4.79
C PRO A 205 26.40 26.62 5.68
N GLY A 206 26.47 25.43 5.06
CA GLY A 206 26.61 24.14 5.78
C GLY A 206 25.31 23.40 6.10
N ALA A 207 24.15 23.93 5.76
CA ALA A 207 22.88 23.22 5.90
C ALA A 207 22.64 22.26 4.71
N ASP A 208 21.90 21.17 4.98
CA ASP A 208 21.55 20.16 3.99
C ASP A 208 20.98 20.72 2.68
N PRO A 209 21.34 20.14 1.53
CA PRO A 209 20.74 20.47 0.25
C PRO A 209 19.21 20.39 0.29
N ILE A 210 18.54 21.22 -0.48
CA ILE A 210 17.07 21.20 -0.67
C ILE A 210 16.58 19.79 -1.05
N SER A 211 17.42 19.03 -1.76
CA SER A 211 17.14 17.65 -2.17
C SER A 211 16.80 16.70 -1.02
N TRP A 212 17.25 16.95 0.23
CA TRP A 212 16.98 16.09 1.38
C TRP A 212 15.74 16.52 2.20
N ARG A 213 15.06 17.56 1.80
CA ARG A 213 13.89 18.07 2.53
C ARG A 213 12.63 17.23 2.28
N TYR A 214 12.50 16.68 1.09
CA TYR A 214 11.40 15.83 0.65
C TYR A 214 11.95 14.54 0.08
N MET A 215 11.63 13.44 0.74
CA MET A 215 12.15 12.12 0.41
C MET A 215 11.01 11.15 0.24
N TYR A 216 11.20 10.16 -0.61
CA TYR A 216 10.32 9.00 -0.67
C TYR A 216 11.12 7.71 -0.57
N PHE A 217 10.51 6.73 0.06
CA PHE A 217 10.97 5.34 0.03
C PHE A 217 10.11 4.57 -0.96
N LYS A 218 10.73 3.84 -1.87
CA LYS A 218 10.06 2.95 -2.81
C LYS A 218 10.46 1.53 -2.53
N ILE A 219 9.48 0.62 -2.54
CA ILE A 219 9.69 -0.81 -2.38
C ILE A 219 8.74 -1.59 -3.26
N SER A 220 9.27 -2.62 -3.94
CA SER A 220 8.53 -3.51 -4.82
C SER A 220 8.83 -4.96 -4.47
N ALA A 221 7.80 -5.81 -4.40
CA ALA A 221 7.94 -7.23 -4.09
C ALA A 221 6.81 -8.06 -4.72
N ASP A 222 7.02 -9.37 -4.81
CA ASP A 222 5.99 -10.34 -5.20
C ASP A 222 4.77 -10.31 -4.26
N ARG A 223 5.02 -10.11 -2.96
CA ARG A 223 4.01 -9.97 -1.92
C ARG A 223 4.54 -9.18 -0.73
N PHE A 224 3.63 -8.70 0.11
CA PHE A 224 3.95 -8.10 1.39
C PHE A 224 3.13 -8.74 2.52
N LEU A 225 3.76 -8.87 3.69
CA LEU A 225 3.09 -9.25 4.92
C LEU A 225 2.31 -8.05 5.49
N ARG A 226 1.37 -8.34 6.37
CA ARG A 226 0.61 -7.29 7.05
C ARG A 226 1.54 -6.33 7.78
N ASN A 227 1.39 -5.02 7.51
CA ASN A 227 2.18 -3.94 8.11
C ASN A 227 3.69 -3.94 7.77
N MET A 228 4.16 -4.85 6.91
CA MET A 228 5.58 -5.05 6.60
C MET A 228 6.28 -3.76 6.15
N VAL A 229 5.75 -3.07 5.15
CA VAL A 229 6.38 -1.84 4.63
C VAL A 229 6.50 -0.77 5.70
N ARG A 230 5.49 -0.59 6.53
CA ARG A 230 5.49 0.38 7.63
C ARG A 230 6.53 0.04 8.71
N ALA A 231 6.70 -1.23 9.01
CA ALA A 231 7.73 -1.70 9.94
C ALA A 231 9.15 -1.51 9.36
N ILE A 232 9.35 -1.84 8.07
CA ILE A 232 10.62 -1.61 7.37
C ILE A 232 10.98 -0.13 7.40
N VAL A 233 10.08 0.77 7.01
CA VAL A 233 10.34 2.22 7.01
C VAL A 233 10.68 2.71 8.42
N GLY A 234 9.92 2.29 9.44
CA GLY A 234 10.21 2.67 10.82
C GLY A 234 11.59 2.23 11.29
N THR A 235 11.99 1.00 10.95
CA THR A 235 13.32 0.47 11.28
C THR A 235 14.43 1.19 10.49
N LEU A 236 14.21 1.53 9.22
CA LEU A 236 15.15 2.34 8.42
C LEU A 236 15.33 3.74 9.02
N LEU A 237 14.28 4.35 9.59
CA LEU A 237 14.39 5.63 10.30
C LEU A 237 15.25 5.51 11.58
N GLU A 238 15.27 4.36 12.25
CA GLU A 238 16.21 4.10 13.35
C GLU A 238 17.66 4.06 12.85
N VAL A 239 17.89 3.46 11.67
CA VAL A 239 19.21 3.45 11.03
C VAL A 239 19.65 4.87 10.69
N GLY A 240 18.79 5.66 10.04
CA GLY A 240 19.08 7.05 9.66
C GLY A 240 19.40 7.95 10.85
N ARG A 241 18.86 7.65 12.04
CA ARG A 241 19.14 8.35 13.31
C ARG A 241 20.38 7.84 14.03
N GLY A 242 21.06 6.84 13.51
CA GLY A 242 22.18 6.18 14.19
C GLY A 242 21.78 5.39 15.47
N LYS A 243 20.47 5.09 15.65
CA LYS A 243 19.97 4.27 16.77
C LYS A 243 20.12 2.77 16.52
N ARG A 244 20.30 2.40 15.27
CA ARG A 244 20.51 1.02 14.82
C ARG A 244 21.61 1.03 13.76
N SER A 245 22.53 0.07 13.83
CA SER A 245 23.52 -0.09 12.78
C SER A 245 22.93 -0.77 11.54
N VAL A 246 23.63 -0.71 10.41
CA VAL A 246 23.25 -1.43 9.18
C VAL A 246 23.33 -2.95 9.40
N GLU A 247 24.29 -3.40 10.19
CA GLU A 247 24.49 -4.80 10.57
C GLU A 247 23.35 -5.31 11.46
N ASP A 248 22.91 -4.50 12.45
CA ASP A 248 21.72 -4.82 13.26
C ASP A 248 20.44 -4.89 12.41
N PHE A 249 20.32 -4.00 11.40
CA PHE A 249 19.21 -4.09 10.46
C PHE A 249 19.27 -5.39 9.63
N ALA A 250 20.47 -5.78 9.17
CA ALA A 250 20.69 -7.03 8.42
C ALA A 250 20.23 -8.26 9.21
N SER A 251 20.42 -8.28 10.52
CA SER A 251 20.02 -9.41 11.39
C SER A 251 18.51 -9.64 11.46
N LEU A 252 17.70 -8.66 11.04
CA LEU A 252 16.23 -8.79 10.97
C LEU A 252 15.76 -9.46 9.68
N ILE A 253 16.65 -9.62 8.70
CA ILE A 253 16.38 -10.23 7.40
C ILE A 253 16.91 -11.65 7.46
N LEU A 254 16.02 -12.62 7.62
CA LEU A 254 16.39 -14.01 7.83
C LEU A 254 16.58 -14.74 6.49
N PRO A 255 17.50 -15.73 6.41
CA PRO A 255 17.62 -16.57 5.22
C PRO A 255 16.30 -17.28 4.89
N ALA A 256 15.96 -17.33 3.59
CA ALA A 256 14.76 -18.03 3.15
C ALA A 256 14.91 -19.55 3.37
N GLY A 257 14.21 -20.08 4.36
CA GLY A 257 14.23 -21.52 4.71
C GLY A 257 14.52 -21.82 6.18
N GLU A 258 15.13 -20.92 6.93
CA GLU A 258 15.42 -21.16 8.35
C GLU A 258 14.22 -20.90 9.28
N ALA A 259 13.32 -19.99 8.93
CA ALA A 259 12.12 -19.70 9.74
C ALA A 259 10.90 -20.57 9.33
N GLY A 260 10.88 -21.14 8.12
CA GLY A 260 9.73 -21.87 7.58
C GLY A 260 9.52 -23.28 8.11
N ALA A 261 10.56 -23.92 8.66
CA ALA A 261 10.46 -25.31 9.15
C ALA A 261 9.92 -25.43 10.59
N ASP A 262 10.11 -24.37 11.44
CA ASP A 262 9.77 -24.42 12.86
C ASP A 262 8.72 -23.39 13.34
N THR A 263 8.26 -22.47 12.48
CA THR A 263 7.37 -21.38 12.90
C THR A 263 5.88 -21.71 12.79
N ALA A 264 5.51 -22.91 12.32
CA ALA A 264 4.11 -23.36 12.34
C ALA A 264 3.54 -23.55 13.76
N GLY A 265 4.31 -23.31 14.79
CA GLY A 265 3.98 -23.73 16.15
C GLY A 265 4.14 -22.73 17.28
N THR A 266 4.06 -21.40 17.15
CA THR A 266 3.73 -20.59 18.35
C THR A 266 3.57 -19.11 18.03
N ALA A 267 2.40 -18.54 18.31
CA ALA A 267 2.12 -17.10 18.28
C ALA A 267 3.15 -16.28 19.09
N GLY A 268 3.59 -16.77 20.24
CA GLY A 268 4.60 -16.13 21.09
C GLY A 268 5.98 -15.96 20.46
N LYS A 269 6.43 -16.91 19.62
CA LYS A 269 7.74 -16.77 18.93
C LYS A 269 7.71 -15.69 17.85
N ARG A 270 6.57 -15.51 17.15
CA ARG A 270 6.38 -14.44 16.15
C ARG A 270 6.27 -13.05 16.81
N GLU A 271 5.64 -12.92 17.97
CA GLU A 271 5.63 -11.68 18.75
C GLU A 271 7.03 -11.26 19.18
N SER A 272 7.83 -12.21 19.64
CA SER A 272 9.24 -11.99 19.98
C SER A 272 10.05 -11.48 18.77
N LEU A 273 9.86 -12.04 17.57
CA LEU A 273 10.54 -11.58 16.36
C LEU A 273 10.11 -10.16 15.95
N ARG A 274 8.82 -9.83 16.01
CA ARG A 274 8.32 -8.49 15.64
C ARG A 274 8.88 -7.40 16.57
N SER A 275 9.11 -7.70 17.85
CA SER A 275 9.67 -6.74 18.80
C SER A 275 11.14 -6.38 18.53
N LEU A 276 11.85 -7.15 17.70
CA LEU A 276 13.21 -6.84 17.28
C LEU A 276 13.28 -5.70 16.25
N ALA A 277 12.25 -5.54 15.42
CA ALA A 277 12.17 -4.44 14.45
C ALA A 277 11.61 -3.17 15.11
N GLY A 278 11.88 -2.02 14.49
CA GLY A 278 11.42 -0.72 14.95
C GLY A 278 9.89 -0.54 14.86
N ASP A 279 9.41 0.53 15.46
CA ASP A 279 7.99 0.89 15.43
C ASP A 279 7.48 1.14 14.02
N SER A 280 6.23 0.75 13.77
CA SER A 280 5.61 0.98 12.47
C SER A 280 5.25 2.44 12.28
N VAL A 281 5.65 3.02 11.15
CA VAL A 281 5.27 4.39 10.80
C VAL A 281 3.76 4.50 10.46
N PRO A 282 3.16 5.71 10.56
CA PRO A 282 1.75 5.95 10.22
C PRO A 282 1.40 5.57 8.78
N GLY A 283 0.13 5.19 8.56
CA GLY A 283 -0.35 4.74 7.23
C GLY A 283 -0.58 5.87 6.22
N HIS A 284 -0.89 7.09 6.68
CA HIS A 284 -1.30 8.21 5.82
C HIS A 284 -0.26 8.62 4.75
N ALA A 285 1.01 8.33 4.99
CA ALA A 285 2.10 8.62 4.06
C ALA A 285 2.48 7.44 3.16
N LEU A 286 1.81 6.29 3.33
CA LEU A 286 2.03 5.08 2.51
C LEU A 286 1.01 5.00 1.39
N PHE A 287 1.50 4.70 0.19
CA PHE A 287 0.69 4.49 -1.01
C PHE A 287 1.00 3.14 -1.62
N LEU A 288 -0.03 2.33 -1.89
CA LEU A 288 0.09 1.29 -2.91
C LEU A 288 0.14 2.01 -4.26
N SER A 289 1.32 2.07 -4.86
CA SER A 289 1.57 2.86 -6.07
C SER A 289 1.40 2.08 -7.37
N GLY A 290 1.23 0.76 -7.31
CA GLY A 290 0.96 -0.08 -8.47
C GLY A 290 0.88 -1.56 -8.16
N VAL A 291 0.21 -2.28 -9.05
CA VAL A 291 0.12 -3.75 -9.09
C VAL A 291 0.43 -4.21 -10.50
N GLU A 292 1.28 -5.22 -10.67
CA GLU A 292 1.62 -5.83 -11.96
C GLU A 292 1.06 -7.26 -12.03
N TYR A 293 0.65 -7.65 -13.22
CA TYR A 293 0.09 -8.96 -13.55
C TYR A 293 0.91 -9.70 -14.59
#